data_c07b65cd47db36af98c42bb7510eac0c
#
_entry.id   c07b65cd47db36af98c42bb7510eac0c
#
_cell.length_a   1.000
_cell.length_b   1.000
_cell.length_c   1.000
_cell.angle_alpha   90.00
_cell.angle_beta   90.00
_cell.angle_gamma   90.00
#
_symmetry.space_group_name_H-M   'P 1'
#
loop_
_entity.id
_entity.type
_entity.pdbx_description
1 polymer ?
#
loop_
_entity_poly.entity_id
_entity_poly.type
_entity_poly.pdbx_seq_one_letter_code
_entity_poly.pdbx_strand_id
1 'polypeptide(L)'
;MENMRRDPEKTYEKILEVSSKLFFEKGYENTSLQDIVNNLDGLTKGAVYHHFSSKDDILDAIEDKLLVENNPFKKVLVYSELTGIELIKKAFLLGIEDQEQQYYNKISMRTWRQSEKIQSPKMIAKMIEINKNILAPDLCKIVEKGIKDGSVNTEYPKEISEQILVQINIGLL
;
A
#
# COMPACT_ATOMS: atom_id res chain seq x y z
N MET A 1 31.02 -4.74 11.35
CA MET A 1 29.93 -5.54 10.76
C MET A 1 28.92 -5.80 11.84
N GLU A 2 27.89 -4.94 11.91
CA GLU A 2 26.84 -5.00 12.92
C GLU A 2 25.97 -6.23 12.65
N ASN A 3 25.67 -6.95 13.71
CA ASN A 3 25.17 -8.33 13.70
C ASN A 3 23.69 -8.39 13.24
N MET A 4 23.41 -8.17 11.95
CA MET A 4 22.06 -8.25 11.32
C MET A 4 21.33 -9.59 11.57
N ARG A 5 22.05 -10.64 12.02
CA ARG A 5 21.48 -11.95 12.34
C ARG A 5 20.61 -12.00 13.61
N ARG A 6 20.54 -10.91 14.39
CA ARG A 6 19.83 -10.87 15.68
C ARG A 6 18.63 -9.94 15.74
N ASP A 7 18.33 -9.21 14.67
CA ASP A 7 17.18 -8.30 14.62
C ASP A 7 16.19 -8.79 13.54
N PRO A 8 15.12 -9.49 13.94
CA PRO A 8 14.13 -10.00 12.99
C PRO A 8 13.46 -8.90 12.17
N GLU A 9 13.22 -7.72 12.78
CA GLU A 9 12.56 -6.61 12.13
C GLU A 9 13.42 -6.00 11.01
N LYS A 10 14.72 -5.77 11.30
CA LYS A 10 15.67 -5.32 10.26
C LYS A 10 15.83 -6.34 9.14
N THR A 11 15.81 -7.63 9.47
CA THR A 11 15.87 -8.70 8.48
C THR A 11 14.65 -8.69 7.58
N TYR A 12 13.47 -8.57 8.16
CA TYR A 12 12.20 -8.47 7.45
C TYR A 12 12.21 -7.27 6.48
N GLU A 13 12.54 -6.08 6.98
CA GLU A 13 12.63 -4.86 6.17
C GLU A 13 13.63 -5.01 5.00
N LYS A 14 14.79 -5.59 5.25
CA LYS A 14 15.80 -5.81 4.21
C LYS A 14 15.32 -6.77 3.12
N ILE A 15 14.58 -7.82 3.48
CA ILE A 15 13.97 -8.73 2.52
C ILE A 15 12.96 -7.98 1.64
N LEU A 16 12.09 -7.16 2.21
CA LEU A 16 11.11 -6.37 1.46
C LEU A 16 11.79 -5.38 0.50
N GLU A 17 12.82 -4.65 0.97
CA GLU A 17 13.56 -3.67 0.16
C GLU A 17 14.20 -4.34 -1.08
N VAL A 18 14.96 -5.42 -0.87
CA VAL A 18 15.66 -6.13 -1.96
C VAL A 18 14.67 -6.78 -2.92
N SER A 19 13.59 -7.36 -2.39
CA SER A 19 12.55 -8.01 -3.21
C SER A 19 11.80 -6.99 -4.05
N SER A 20 11.41 -5.86 -3.47
CA SER A 20 10.74 -4.76 -4.17
C SER A 20 11.59 -4.26 -5.35
N LYS A 21 12.90 -4.06 -5.13
CA LYS A 21 13.83 -3.66 -6.17
C LYS A 21 13.91 -4.69 -7.30
N LEU A 22 14.06 -5.96 -6.97
CA LEU A 22 14.11 -7.05 -7.97
C LEU A 22 12.81 -7.19 -8.75
N PHE A 23 11.67 -7.10 -8.08
CA PHE A 23 10.35 -7.15 -8.75
C PHE A 23 10.17 -5.99 -9.71
N PHE A 24 10.70 -4.81 -9.36
CA PHE A 24 10.68 -3.66 -10.25
C PHE A 24 11.62 -3.81 -11.44
N GLU A 25 12.87 -4.20 -11.24
CA GLU A 25 13.90 -4.26 -12.27
C GLU A 25 13.70 -5.44 -13.24
N LYS A 26 13.45 -6.64 -12.71
CA LYS A 26 13.32 -7.88 -13.48
C LYS A 26 11.87 -8.27 -13.77
N GLY A 27 10.93 -7.74 -13.03
CA GLY A 27 9.53 -8.18 -13.00
C GLY A 27 9.30 -9.31 -12.00
N TYR A 28 8.08 -9.38 -11.48
CA TYR A 28 7.69 -10.39 -10.48
C TYR A 28 7.88 -11.82 -10.98
N GLU A 29 7.39 -12.14 -12.19
CA GLU A 29 7.47 -13.50 -12.76
C GLU A 29 8.91 -13.97 -12.98
N ASN A 30 9.81 -13.05 -13.35
CA ASN A 30 11.21 -13.34 -13.65
C ASN A 30 12.11 -13.31 -12.41
N THR A 31 11.56 -13.09 -11.22
CA THR A 31 12.31 -13.08 -9.96
C THR A 31 11.99 -14.35 -9.17
N SER A 32 12.99 -15.11 -8.82
CA SER A 32 12.88 -16.29 -7.95
C SER A 32 13.22 -15.94 -6.50
N LEU A 33 12.79 -16.77 -5.53
CA LEU A 33 13.25 -16.68 -4.15
C LEU A 33 14.77 -16.82 -4.04
N GLN A 34 15.40 -17.59 -4.94
CA GLN A 34 16.85 -17.73 -4.97
C GLN A 34 17.52 -16.44 -5.44
N ASP A 35 16.93 -15.69 -6.38
CA ASP A 35 17.42 -14.36 -6.77
C ASP A 35 17.40 -13.40 -5.59
N ILE A 36 16.31 -13.42 -4.81
CA ILE A 36 16.19 -12.60 -3.61
C ILE A 36 17.29 -12.95 -2.62
N VAL A 37 17.47 -14.24 -2.28
CA VAL A 37 18.52 -14.71 -1.37
C VAL A 37 19.91 -14.29 -1.84
N ASN A 38 20.20 -14.42 -3.14
CA ASN A 38 21.50 -14.08 -3.71
C ASN A 38 21.82 -12.57 -3.66
N ASN A 39 20.80 -11.71 -3.56
CA ASN A 39 20.95 -10.26 -3.43
C ASN A 39 20.84 -9.76 -1.97
N LEU A 40 20.69 -10.68 -1.01
CA LEU A 40 20.64 -10.37 0.42
C LEU A 40 22.01 -10.61 1.04
N ASP A 41 22.85 -9.58 1.08
CA ASP A 41 24.19 -9.66 1.67
C ASP A 41 24.13 -10.13 3.14
N GLY A 42 24.77 -11.25 3.42
CA GLY A 42 24.94 -11.80 4.77
C GLY A 42 23.72 -12.52 5.35
N LEU A 43 22.61 -12.62 4.60
CA LEU A 43 21.42 -13.39 5.00
C LEU A 43 21.43 -14.78 4.33
N THR A 44 21.00 -15.78 5.09
CA THR A 44 20.90 -17.15 4.59
C THR A 44 19.50 -17.40 4.00
N LYS A 45 19.40 -18.41 3.12
CA LYS A 45 18.12 -18.91 2.62
C LYS A 45 17.16 -19.21 3.77
N GLY A 46 17.64 -19.82 4.87
CA GLY A 46 16.85 -20.11 6.05
C GLY A 46 16.28 -18.86 6.71
N ALA A 47 16.98 -17.73 6.72
CA ALA A 47 16.49 -16.47 7.25
C ALA A 47 15.30 -15.95 6.45
N VAL A 48 15.33 -16.04 5.11
CA VAL A 48 14.21 -15.65 4.25
C VAL A 48 13.00 -16.54 4.50
N TYR A 49 13.19 -17.87 4.52
CA TYR A 49 12.10 -18.82 4.76
C TYR A 49 11.52 -18.77 6.18
N HIS A 50 12.25 -18.20 7.15
CA HIS A 50 11.71 -17.94 8.49
C HIS A 50 10.64 -16.83 8.47
N HIS A 51 10.77 -15.84 7.59
CA HIS A 51 9.84 -14.72 7.47
C HIS A 51 8.73 -14.97 6.44
N PHE A 52 9.07 -15.62 5.33
CA PHE A 52 8.17 -15.76 4.17
C PHE A 52 8.21 -17.17 3.61
N SER A 53 7.05 -17.79 3.45
CA SER A 53 6.91 -19.15 2.91
C SER A 53 6.98 -19.17 1.39
N SER A 54 6.64 -18.07 0.74
CA SER A 54 6.56 -17.94 -0.72
C SER A 54 6.98 -16.55 -1.22
N LYS A 55 7.18 -16.43 -2.52
CA LYS A 55 7.37 -15.16 -3.21
C LYS A 55 6.10 -14.29 -3.14
N ASP A 56 4.93 -14.93 -3.14
CA ASP A 56 3.64 -14.26 -3.00
C ASP A 56 3.50 -13.62 -1.62
N ASP A 57 3.97 -14.26 -0.53
CA ASP A 57 3.93 -13.68 0.81
C ASP A 57 4.80 -12.43 0.92
N ILE A 58 5.96 -12.42 0.24
CA ILE A 58 6.82 -11.23 0.17
C ILE A 58 6.13 -10.10 -0.59
N LEU A 59 5.49 -10.42 -1.70
CA LEU A 59 4.75 -9.42 -2.49
C LEU A 59 3.58 -8.85 -1.68
N ASP A 60 2.78 -9.70 -1.06
CA ASP A 60 1.68 -9.29 -0.18
C ASP A 60 2.16 -8.33 0.91
N ALA A 61 3.31 -8.63 1.54
CA ALA A 61 3.90 -7.78 2.57
C ALA A 61 4.43 -6.44 2.03
N ILE A 62 5.03 -6.44 0.82
CA ILE A 62 5.44 -5.20 0.13
C ILE A 62 4.22 -4.33 -0.15
N GLU A 63 3.15 -4.90 -0.70
CA GLU A 63 1.91 -4.17 -1.01
C GLU A 63 1.29 -3.57 0.25
N ASP A 64 1.21 -4.33 1.35
CA ASP A 64 0.66 -3.86 2.62
C ASP A 64 1.48 -2.67 3.18
N LYS A 65 2.82 -2.79 3.15
CA LYS A 65 3.72 -1.72 3.57
C LYS A 65 3.53 -0.45 2.73
N LEU A 66 3.51 -0.60 1.40
CA LEU A 66 3.35 0.51 0.46
C LEU A 66 2.01 1.23 0.66
N LEU A 67 0.93 0.52 0.93
CA LEU A 67 -0.38 1.10 1.20
C LEU A 67 -0.40 1.93 2.47
N VAL A 68 0.27 1.46 3.53
CA VAL A 68 0.38 2.21 4.80
C VAL A 68 1.23 3.47 4.64
N GLU A 69 2.39 3.34 3.97
CA GLU A 69 3.34 4.45 3.79
C GLU A 69 2.84 5.50 2.79
N ASN A 70 2.11 5.05 1.76
CA ASN A 70 1.63 5.90 0.68
C ASN A 70 0.13 6.22 0.75
N ASN A 71 -0.51 6.05 1.90
CA ASN A 71 -1.89 6.46 2.11
C ASN A 71 -2.07 7.96 1.78
N PRO A 72 -2.72 8.32 0.66
CA PRO A 72 -2.84 9.71 0.22
C PRO A 72 -3.66 10.55 1.20
N PHE A 73 -4.62 9.95 1.88
CA PHE A 73 -5.43 10.63 2.89
C PHE A 73 -4.60 10.98 4.12
N LYS A 74 -3.68 10.13 4.52
CA LYS A 74 -2.72 10.41 5.60
C LYS A 74 -1.75 11.52 5.20
N LYS A 75 -1.20 11.47 3.99
CA LYS A 75 -0.24 12.46 3.47
C LYS A 75 -0.82 13.88 3.46
N VAL A 76 -2.12 14.06 3.18
CA VAL A 76 -2.71 15.40 3.11
C VAL A 76 -3.10 16.00 4.46
N LEU A 77 -3.17 15.22 5.53
CA LEU A 77 -3.53 15.72 6.88
C LEU A 77 -2.55 16.77 7.45
N VAL A 78 -1.36 16.90 6.88
CA VAL A 78 -0.37 17.91 7.27
C VAL A 78 -0.75 19.34 6.83
N TYR A 79 -1.65 19.48 5.84
CA TYR A 79 -2.11 20.78 5.31
C TYR A 79 -3.29 21.30 6.15
N SER A 80 -2.98 21.81 7.34
CA SER A 80 -4.00 22.25 8.31
C SER A 80 -4.85 23.43 7.83
N GLU A 81 -4.33 24.25 6.91
CA GLU A 81 -4.97 25.42 6.32
C GLU A 81 -6.07 25.10 5.31
N LEU A 82 -6.05 23.89 4.72
CA LEU A 82 -7.03 23.49 3.73
C LEU A 82 -8.33 23.01 4.38
N THR A 83 -9.45 23.29 3.73
CA THR A 83 -10.76 22.76 4.09
C THR A 83 -10.83 21.25 3.84
N GLY A 84 -11.80 20.57 4.47
CA GLY A 84 -11.96 19.12 4.28
C GLY A 84 -12.14 18.72 2.82
N ILE A 85 -12.93 19.48 2.04
CA ILE A 85 -13.13 19.19 0.61
C ILE A 85 -11.86 19.44 -0.23
N GLU A 86 -11.03 20.43 0.14
CA GLU A 86 -9.75 20.67 -0.52
C GLU A 86 -8.73 19.56 -0.21
N LEU A 87 -8.72 19.05 1.03
CA LEU A 87 -7.90 17.89 1.40
C LEU A 87 -8.30 16.64 0.61
N ILE A 88 -9.60 16.38 0.44
CA ILE A 88 -10.09 15.27 -0.39
C ILE A 88 -9.57 15.44 -1.83
N LYS A 89 -9.77 16.61 -2.44
CA LYS A 89 -9.27 16.90 -3.80
C LYS A 89 -7.76 16.71 -3.91
N LYS A 90 -7.01 17.22 -2.94
CA LYS A 90 -5.55 17.09 -2.91
C LYS A 90 -5.09 15.64 -2.78
N ALA A 91 -5.76 14.82 -1.98
CA ALA A 91 -5.45 13.39 -1.84
C ALA A 91 -5.62 12.65 -3.18
N PHE A 92 -6.69 12.94 -3.93
CA PHE A 92 -6.89 12.38 -5.27
C PHE A 92 -5.81 12.83 -6.27
N LEU A 93 -5.45 14.12 -6.25
CA LEU A 93 -4.40 14.65 -7.15
C LEU A 93 -3.03 14.03 -6.84
N LEU A 94 -2.68 13.81 -5.56
CA LEU A 94 -1.46 13.11 -5.19
C LEU A 94 -1.39 11.70 -5.79
N GLY A 95 -2.51 10.98 -5.85
CA GLY A 95 -2.55 9.66 -6.48
C GLY A 95 -2.25 9.69 -7.98
N ILE A 96 -2.44 10.82 -8.64
CA ILE A 96 -2.25 11.01 -10.09
C ILE A 96 -0.90 11.64 -10.42
N GLU A 97 -0.44 12.62 -9.65
CA GLU A 97 0.70 13.49 -9.96
C GLU A 97 2.00 13.07 -9.26
N ASP A 98 1.91 12.44 -8.10
CA ASP A 98 3.08 12.01 -7.32
C ASP A 98 3.82 10.88 -8.05
N GLN A 99 5.08 11.13 -8.45
CA GLN A 99 5.91 10.15 -9.16
C GLN A 99 6.16 8.90 -8.32
N GLU A 100 6.30 9.03 -7.02
CA GLU A 100 6.45 7.93 -6.09
C GLU A 100 5.16 7.10 -6.03
N GLN A 101 4.00 7.76 -5.94
CA GLN A 101 2.69 7.10 -6.00
C GLN A 101 2.47 6.42 -7.36
N GLN A 102 2.88 7.04 -8.47
CA GLN A 102 2.81 6.41 -9.79
C GLN A 102 3.71 5.19 -9.90
N TYR A 103 4.88 5.21 -9.28
CA TYR A 103 5.77 4.07 -9.21
C TYR A 103 5.11 2.88 -8.49
N TYR A 104 4.51 3.13 -7.33
CA TYR A 104 3.79 2.11 -6.57
C TYR A 104 2.55 1.60 -7.29
N ASN A 105 1.78 2.49 -7.90
CA ASN A 105 0.63 2.11 -8.73
C ASN A 105 1.04 1.23 -9.91
N LYS A 106 2.20 1.48 -10.54
CA LYS A 106 2.72 0.65 -11.62
C LYS A 106 3.13 -0.75 -11.14
N ILE A 107 3.76 -0.86 -9.97
CA ILE A 107 4.11 -2.17 -9.40
C ILE A 107 2.82 -2.94 -9.10
N SER A 108 1.91 -2.37 -8.33
CA SER A 108 0.64 -2.99 -7.97
C SER A 108 -0.18 -3.37 -9.20
N MET A 109 -0.38 -2.46 -10.15
CA MET A 109 -1.13 -2.75 -11.39
C MET A 109 -0.45 -3.79 -12.27
N ARG A 110 0.88 -3.82 -12.36
CA ARG A 110 1.59 -4.81 -13.16
C ARG A 110 1.47 -6.19 -12.56
N THR A 111 1.55 -6.28 -11.24
CA THR A 111 1.38 -7.53 -10.49
C THR A 111 -0.06 -8.00 -10.55
N TRP A 112 -1.01 -7.09 -10.43
CA TRP A 112 -2.44 -7.40 -10.50
C TRP A 112 -2.88 -7.83 -11.90
N ARG A 113 -2.39 -7.17 -12.97
CA ARG A 113 -2.72 -7.54 -14.35
C ARG A 113 -2.11 -8.87 -14.81
N GLN A 114 -0.99 -9.27 -14.22
CA GLN A 114 -0.36 -10.57 -14.53
C GLN A 114 -0.98 -11.73 -13.74
N SER A 115 -1.65 -11.45 -12.63
CA SER A 115 -2.42 -12.48 -11.93
C SER A 115 -3.83 -12.49 -12.51
N GLU A 116 -4.29 -13.62 -13.05
CA GLU A 116 -5.71 -13.87 -13.35
C GLU A 116 -6.63 -13.72 -12.12
N LYS A 117 -6.10 -13.16 -11.04
CA LYS A 117 -6.65 -13.09 -9.69
C LYS A 117 -7.38 -11.79 -9.37
N ILE A 118 -7.46 -10.80 -10.29
CA ILE A 118 -8.09 -9.48 -10.04
C ILE A 118 -9.53 -9.58 -9.50
N GLN A 119 -10.24 -10.66 -9.87
CA GLN A 119 -11.61 -10.92 -9.40
C GLN A 119 -11.70 -12.08 -8.40
N SER A 120 -10.57 -12.50 -7.82
CA SER A 120 -10.64 -13.58 -6.83
C SER A 120 -11.30 -13.08 -5.54
N PRO A 121 -12.13 -13.93 -4.88
CA PRO A 121 -12.72 -13.56 -3.59
C PRO A 121 -11.69 -13.14 -2.53
N LYS A 122 -10.50 -13.73 -2.56
CA LYS A 122 -9.37 -13.37 -1.66
C LYS A 122 -8.92 -11.94 -1.88
N MET A 123 -8.79 -11.52 -3.15
CA MET A 123 -8.38 -10.16 -3.50
C MET A 123 -9.41 -9.13 -3.10
N ILE A 124 -10.68 -9.40 -3.39
CA ILE A 124 -11.80 -8.52 -2.98
C ILE A 124 -11.83 -8.38 -1.45
N ALA A 125 -11.68 -9.49 -0.71
CA ALA A 125 -11.64 -9.45 0.75
C ALA A 125 -10.46 -8.60 1.26
N LYS A 126 -9.26 -8.74 0.68
CA LYS A 126 -8.08 -7.94 1.01
C LYS A 126 -8.31 -6.45 0.73
N MET A 127 -8.91 -6.10 -0.40
CA MET A 127 -9.26 -4.70 -0.74
C MET A 127 -10.24 -4.11 0.28
N ILE A 128 -11.26 -4.86 0.68
CA ILE A 128 -12.22 -4.42 1.72
C ILE A 128 -11.50 -4.18 3.05
N GLU A 129 -10.63 -5.09 3.45
CA GLU A 129 -9.85 -4.98 4.68
C GLU A 129 -8.94 -3.74 4.68
N ILE A 130 -8.20 -3.51 3.60
CA ILE A 130 -7.35 -2.33 3.40
C ILE A 130 -8.17 -1.05 3.49
N ASN A 131 -9.28 -0.98 2.75
CA ASN A 131 -10.14 0.20 2.79
C ASN A 131 -10.61 0.50 4.20
N LYS A 132 -11.12 -0.50 4.89
CA LYS A 132 -11.70 -0.35 6.23
C LYS A 132 -10.67 0.00 7.30
N ASN A 133 -9.51 -0.66 7.27
CA ASN A 133 -8.55 -0.61 8.38
C ASN A 133 -7.43 0.42 8.15
N ILE A 134 -7.14 0.77 6.89
CA ILE A 134 -6.00 1.64 6.53
C ILE A 134 -6.47 2.98 5.95
N LEU A 135 -7.32 2.97 4.93
CA LEU A 135 -7.67 4.19 4.19
C LEU A 135 -8.84 4.97 4.82
N ALA A 136 -9.92 4.26 5.21
CA ALA A 136 -11.13 4.91 5.73
C ALA A 136 -10.90 5.70 7.01
N PRO A 137 -10.06 5.28 7.97
CA PRO A 137 -9.84 6.06 9.19
C PRO A 137 -9.26 7.45 8.93
N ASP A 138 -8.33 7.58 7.97
CA ASP A 138 -7.73 8.89 7.65
C ASP A 138 -8.66 9.73 6.77
N LEU A 139 -9.38 9.11 5.83
CA LEU A 139 -10.41 9.82 5.04
C LEU A 139 -11.54 10.32 5.96
N CYS A 140 -11.96 9.54 6.96
CA CYS A 140 -12.98 9.94 7.93
C CYS A 140 -12.56 11.21 8.69
N LYS A 141 -11.30 11.31 9.14
CA LYS A 141 -10.77 12.54 9.76
C LYS A 141 -10.89 13.76 8.86
N ILE A 142 -10.66 13.58 7.55
CA ILE A 142 -10.79 14.65 6.55
C ILE A 142 -12.27 15.05 6.39
N VAL A 143 -13.18 14.08 6.30
CA VAL A 143 -14.63 14.32 6.22
C VAL A 143 -15.12 15.04 7.48
N GLU A 144 -14.71 14.61 8.68
CA GLU A 144 -15.03 15.27 9.94
C GLU A 144 -14.52 16.73 10.00
N LYS A 145 -13.30 16.97 9.46
CA LYS A 145 -12.80 18.33 9.31
C LYS A 145 -13.70 19.15 8.39
N GLY A 146 -14.13 18.57 7.26
CA GLY A 146 -15.01 19.23 6.30
C GLY A 146 -16.40 19.54 6.89
N ILE A 147 -16.91 18.70 7.78
CA ILE A 147 -18.14 19.01 8.54
C ILE A 147 -17.92 20.23 9.44
N LYS A 148 -16.80 20.29 10.16
CA LYS A 148 -16.46 21.38 11.08
C LYS A 148 -16.25 22.71 10.38
N ASP A 149 -15.63 22.71 9.20
CA ASP A 149 -15.37 23.92 8.40
C ASP A 149 -16.49 24.27 7.41
N GLY A 150 -17.55 23.44 7.36
CA GLY A 150 -18.74 23.65 6.50
C GLY A 150 -18.53 23.27 5.04
N SER A 151 -17.39 22.71 4.65
CA SER A 151 -17.12 22.29 3.26
C SER A 151 -17.71 20.93 2.89
N VAL A 152 -18.13 20.14 3.89
CA VAL A 152 -18.80 18.85 3.72
C VAL A 152 -20.08 18.84 4.57
N ASN A 153 -21.18 18.38 3.99
CA ASN A 153 -22.47 18.25 4.71
C ASN A 153 -22.91 16.78 4.73
N THR A 154 -22.70 16.11 5.86
CA THR A 154 -23.17 14.75 6.11
C THR A 154 -23.28 14.48 7.62
N GLU A 155 -24.22 13.62 8.00
CA GLU A 155 -24.35 13.09 9.36
C GLU A 155 -23.61 11.76 9.55
N TYR A 156 -23.05 11.20 8.47
CA TYR A 156 -22.46 9.85 8.41
C TYR A 156 -21.02 9.87 7.89
N PRO A 157 -20.06 10.49 8.62
CA PRO A 157 -18.69 10.67 8.12
C PRO A 157 -17.98 9.35 7.84
N LYS A 158 -18.20 8.33 8.67
CA LYS A 158 -17.58 7.02 8.52
C LYS A 158 -18.11 6.28 7.30
N GLU A 159 -19.43 6.19 7.17
CA GLU A 159 -20.12 5.49 6.09
C GLU A 159 -19.80 6.12 4.73
N ILE A 160 -19.78 7.47 4.66
CA ILE A 160 -19.38 8.19 3.45
C ILE A 160 -17.94 7.91 3.08
N SER A 161 -17.04 7.86 4.05
CA SER A 161 -15.62 7.55 3.80
C SER A 161 -15.45 6.14 3.23
N GLU A 162 -16.10 5.15 3.83
CA GLU A 162 -16.09 3.78 3.33
C GLU A 162 -16.72 3.69 1.93
N GLN A 163 -17.83 4.37 1.67
CA GLN A 163 -18.49 4.38 0.37
C GLN A 163 -17.65 5.02 -0.74
N ILE A 164 -16.97 6.14 -0.47
CA ILE A 164 -16.05 6.79 -1.41
C ILE A 164 -14.97 5.79 -1.84
N LEU A 165 -14.37 5.05 -0.91
CA LEU A 165 -13.33 4.07 -1.21
C LEU A 165 -13.84 2.90 -2.05
N VAL A 166 -15.07 2.44 -1.79
CA VAL A 166 -15.71 1.40 -2.62
C VAL A 166 -15.90 1.91 -4.05
N GLN A 167 -16.37 3.15 -4.24
CA GLN A 167 -16.58 3.74 -5.57
C GLN A 167 -15.26 3.90 -6.35
N ILE A 168 -14.17 4.29 -5.68
CA ILE A 168 -12.84 4.38 -6.30
C ILE A 168 -12.42 3.02 -6.84
N ASN A 169 -12.56 1.96 -6.04
CA ASN A 169 -12.14 0.62 -6.43
C ASN A 169 -12.99 0.04 -7.57
N ILE A 170 -14.30 0.29 -7.58
CA ILE A 170 -15.18 -0.15 -8.68
C ILE A 170 -14.81 0.59 -9.98
N GLY A 171 -14.41 1.85 -9.91
CA GLY A 171 -13.98 2.63 -11.08
C GLY A 171 -12.62 2.20 -11.65
N LEU A 172 -11.85 1.39 -10.90
CA LEU A 172 -10.55 0.84 -11.33
C LEU A 172 -10.65 -0.59 -11.88
N LEU A 173 -11.79 -1.28 -11.70
CA LEU A 173 -12.09 -2.61 -12.23
C LEU A 173 -12.72 -2.51 -13.63
#